data_a486a780cbec9188d4292aabcd6f252d
#
_entry.id   a486a780cbec9188d4292aabcd6f252d
#
_cell.length_a   1.000
_cell.length_b   1.000
_cell.length_c   1.000
_cell.angle_alpha   90.00
_cell.angle_beta   90.00
_cell.angle_gamma   90.00
#
_symmetry.space_group_name_H-M   'P 1'
#
loop_
_entity.id
_entity.type
_entity.pdbx_description
1 polymer ?
#
loop_
_entity_poly.entity_id
_entity_poly.type
_entity_poly.pdbx_seq_one_letter_code
_entity_poly.pdbx_strand_id
1 'polypeptide(L)'
;MNPHDNEELNAIREGVRALCAEFDASYWRKIDEEKGFPEAFVKAMTNAGWLSAMIPEEFGGSGLGLAEASVILEEVNACGGNSGTVHGQMYNMFTLLRHGSEAQKRFYLPKLASGELRLQSMGVTEPSTGTDTTR
;
A
#
# COMPACT_ATOMS: atom_id res chain seq x y z
N MET A 1 -23.01 11.18 12.51
CA MET A 1 -22.61 10.01 11.68
C MET A 1 -21.11 9.97 11.70
N ASN A 2 -20.54 8.90 12.22
CA ASN A 2 -19.07 8.74 12.27
C ASN A 2 -18.60 8.56 10.82
N PRO A 3 -17.66 9.37 10.29
CA PRO A 3 -17.17 9.21 8.93
C PRO A 3 -16.48 7.84 8.67
N HIS A 4 -16.31 7.04 9.72
CA HIS A 4 -15.76 5.70 9.66
C HIS A 4 -16.82 4.57 9.54
N ASP A 5 -18.12 4.90 9.54
CA ASP A 5 -19.23 3.92 9.45
C ASP A 5 -19.87 3.87 8.04
N ASN A 6 -19.07 3.97 7.01
CA ASN A 6 -19.52 3.76 5.65
C ASN A 6 -19.49 2.26 5.33
N GLU A 7 -20.54 1.71 4.73
CA GLU A 7 -20.63 0.29 4.33
C GLU A 7 -19.44 -0.14 3.44
N GLU A 8 -19.00 0.75 2.55
CA GLU A 8 -17.85 0.54 1.68
C GLU A 8 -16.54 0.37 2.47
N LEU A 9 -16.27 1.25 3.45
CA LEU A 9 -15.09 1.15 4.31
C LEU A 9 -15.14 -0.11 5.18
N ASN A 10 -16.33 -0.53 5.63
CA ASN A 10 -16.50 -1.77 6.38
C ASN A 10 -16.22 -3.01 5.52
N ALA A 11 -16.66 -3.02 4.27
CA ALA A 11 -16.35 -4.10 3.33
C ALA A 11 -14.84 -4.21 3.07
N ILE A 12 -14.13 -3.09 2.95
CA ILE A 12 -12.66 -3.05 2.85
C ILE A 12 -12.03 -3.65 4.12
N ARG A 13 -12.49 -3.25 5.32
CA ARG A 13 -12.00 -3.79 6.60
C ARG A 13 -12.14 -5.31 6.66
N GLU A 14 -13.31 -5.82 6.33
CA GLU A 14 -13.58 -7.26 6.33
C GLU A 14 -12.69 -8.01 5.34
N GLY A 15 -12.53 -7.48 4.12
CA GLY A 15 -11.67 -8.08 3.10
C GLY A 15 -10.20 -8.12 3.50
N VAL A 16 -9.67 -7.04 4.07
CA VAL A 16 -8.29 -6.99 4.54
C VAL A 16 -8.08 -7.91 5.74
N ARG A 17 -9.01 -7.94 6.71
CA ARG A 17 -8.95 -8.86 7.86
C ARG A 17 -8.95 -10.32 7.44
N ALA A 18 -9.80 -10.69 6.49
CA ALA A 18 -9.87 -12.04 5.97
C ALA A 18 -8.54 -12.48 5.36
N LEU A 19 -7.91 -11.61 4.57
CA LEU A 19 -6.59 -11.87 4.00
C LEU A 19 -5.52 -11.95 5.09
N CYS A 20 -5.49 -11.02 6.03
CA CYS A 20 -4.50 -10.98 7.11
C CYS A 20 -4.60 -12.21 8.03
N ALA A 21 -5.78 -12.79 8.19
CA ALA A 21 -5.97 -14.01 9.00
C ALA A 21 -5.21 -15.23 8.46
N GLU A 22 -4.79 -15.21 7.18
CA GLU A 22 -3.95 -16.26 6.59
C GLU A 22 -2.48 -16.16 7.07
N PHE A 23 -2.10 -15.04 7.69
CA PHE A 23 -0.74 -14.70 8.10
C PHE A 23 -0.70 -14.45 9.60
N ASP A 24 -0.61 -15.53 10.38
CA ASP A 24 -0.64 -15.47 11.83
C ASP A 24 0.65 -14.94 12.46
N ALA A 25 0.67 -14.83 13.78
CA ALA A 25 1.84 -14.36 14.51
C ALA A 25 3.07 -15.26 14.32
N SER A 26 2.92 -16.53 13.96
CA SER A 26 4.05 -17.44 13.70
C SER A 26 4.73 -17.09 12.39
N TYR A 27 3.95 -16.75 11.37
CA TYR A 27 4.47 -16.25 10.08
C TYR A 27 5.34 -14.99 10.28
N TRP A 28 4.82 -14.01 11.02
CA TRP A 28 5.52 -12.74 11.23
C TRP A 28 6.79 -12.91 12.06
N ARG A 29 6.75 -13.74 13.11
CA ARG A 29 7.95 -14.05 13.90
C ARG A 29 9.04 -14.71 13.06
N LYS A 30 8.67 -15.66 12.20
CA LYS A 30 9.62 -16.31 11.31
C LYS A 30 10.29 -15.31 10.36
N ILE A 31 9.52 -14.42 9.74
CA ILE A 31 10.06 -13.37 8.85
C ILE A 31 11.04 -12.47 9.62
N ASP A 32 10.70 -12.09 10.86
CA ASP A 32 11.56 -11.24 11.69
C ASP A 32 12.87 -11.96 12.09
N GLU A 33 12.80 -13.20 12.54
CA GLU A 33 13.96 -14.03 12.89
C GLU A 33 14.92 -14.21 11.70
N GLU A 34 14.37 -14.44 10.52
CA GLU A 34 15.12 -14.61 9.27
C GLU A 34 15.62 -13.28 8.69
N LYS A 35 15.21 -12.12 9.25
CA LYS A 35 15.40 -10.77 8.68
C LYS A 35 14.95 -10.71 7.22
N GLY A 36 13.87 -11.42 6.93
CA GLY A 36 13.34 -11.65 5.60
C GLY A 36 12.35 -10.57 5.15
N PHE A 37 11.97 -10.66 3.88
CA PHE A 37 10.87 -9.89 3.31
C PHE A 37 9.60 -10.76 3.27
N PRO A 38 8.40 -10.26 3.63
CA PRO A 38 7.18 -11.04 3.68
C PRO A 38 6.57 -11.26 2.28
N GLU A 39 7.26 -12.00 1.42
CA GLU A 39 6.88 -12.22 0.01
C GLU A 39 5.46 -12.75 -0.16
N ALA A 40 5.08 -13.76 0.64
CA ALA A 40 3.77 -14.39 0.53
C ALA A 40 2.65 -13.40 0.87
N PHE A 41 2.82 -12.63 1.95
CA PHE A 41 1.86 -11.59 2.35
C PHE A 41 1.73 -10.51 1.27
N VAL A 42 2.86 -9.97 0.79
CA VAL A 42 2.85 -8.91 -0.22
C VAL A 42 2.25 -9.41 -1.55
N LYS A 43 2.50 -10.65 -1.92
CA LYS A 43 1.87 -11.28 -3.08
C LYS A 43 0.36 -11.42 -2.91
N ALA A 44 -0.09 -11.86 -1.73
CA ALA A 44 -1.52 -11.96 -1.42
C ALA A 44 -2.21 -10.59 -1.47
N MET A 45 -1.61 -9.56 -0.86
CA MET A 45 -2.10 -8.18 -0.92
C MET A 45 -2.16 -7.62 -2.35
N THR A 46 -1.16 -7.95 -3.18
CA THR A 46 -1.12 -7.57 -4.60
C THR A 46 -2.26 -8.24 -5.36
N ASN A 47 -2.40 -9.56 -5.23
CA ASN A 47 -3.41 -10.34 -5.95
C ASN A 47 -4.85 -9.95 -5.56
N ALA A 48 -5.07 -9.56 -4.32
CA ALA A 48 -6.34 -9.04 -3.83
C ALA A 48 -6.62 -7.57 -4.24
N GLY A 49 -5.66 -6.90 -4.89
CA GLY A 49 -5.81 -5.52 -5.34
C GLY A 49 -5.57 -4.44 -4.28
N TRP A 50 -5.26 -4.83 -3.02
CA TRP A 50 -5.10 -3.85 -1.94
C TRP A 50 -3.89 -2.92 -2.14
N LEU A 51 -2.83 -3.40 -2.78
CA LEU A 51 -1.65 -2.57 -3.10
C LEU A 51 -1.86 -1.66 -4.31
N SER A 52 -2.89 -1.87 -5.10
CA SER A 52 -3.27 -1.03 -6.24
C SER A 52 -4.57 -0.25 -6.03
N ALA A 53 -5.08 -0.22 -4.80
CA ALA A 53 -6.35 0.40 -4.45
C ALA A 53 -6.49 1.84 -4.95
N MET A 54 -5.42 2.65 -4.84
CA MET A 54 -5.41 4.06 -5.26
C MET A 54 -5.10 4.27 -6.75
N ILE A 55 -4.64 3.24 -7.46
CA ILE A 55 -4.35 3.34 -8.89
C ILE A 55 -5.67 3.44 -9.67
N PRO A 56 -5.81 4.39 -10.62
CA PRO A 56 -6.99 4.46 -11.47
C PRO A 56 -7.27 3.16 -12.23
N GLU A 57 -8.54 2.89 -12.50
CA GLU A 57 -8.98 1.68 -13.21
C GLU A 57 -8.31 1.52 -14.58
N GLU A 58 -8.07 2.62 -15.30
CA GLU A 58 -7.39 2.61 -16.60
C GLU A 58 -5.96 2.06 -16.54
N PHE A 59 -5.35 2.01 -15.34
CA PHE A 59 -4.02 1.44 -15.09
C PHE A 59 -4.07 0.14 -14.28
N GLY A 60 -5.25 -0.44 -14.10
CA GLY A 60 -5.42 -1.74 -13.45
C GLY A 60 -5.61 -1.70 -11.93
N GLY A 61 -5.92 -0.53 -11.36
CA GLY A 61 -6.29 -0.37 -9.96
C GLY A 61 -7.78 -0.25 -9.72
N SER A 62 -8.17 0.20 -8.53
CA SER A 62 -9.57 0.38 -8.13
C SER A 62 -10.01 1.84 -8.05
N GLY A 63 -9.10 2.79 -8.25
CA GLY A 63 -9.41 4.23 -8.23
C GLY A 63 -9.89 4.77 -6.88
N LEU A 64 -9.59 4.07 -5.78
CA LEU A 64 -10.02 4.45 -4.43
C LEU A 64 -9.23 5.64 -3.90
N GLY A 65 -9.77 6.29 -2.88
CA GLY A 65 -9.19 7.48 -2.28
C GLY A 65 -8.30 7.19 -1.07
N LEU A 66 -7.92 8.27 -0.42
CA LEU A 66 -7.05 8.24 0.76
C LEU A 66 -7.74 7.63 1.98
N ALA A 67 -9.06 7.79 2.11
CA ALA A 67 -9.82 7.21 3.22
C ALA A 67 -9.77 5.67 3.18
N GLU A 68 -9.98 5.09 2.02
CA GLU A 68 -9.93 3.64 1.78
C GLU A 68 -8.50 3.11 1.99
N ALA A 69 -7.49 3.81 1.47
CA ALA A 69 -6.09 3.47 1.70
C ALA A 69 -5.71 3.49 3.18
N SER A 70 -6.23 4.46 3.95
CA SER A 70 -6.03 4.55 5.40
C SER A 70 -6.64 3.36 6.12
N VAL A 71 -7.84 2.94 5.73
CA VAL A 71 -8.51 1.77 6.30
C VAL A 71 -7.73 0.48 6.02
N ILE A 72 -7.21 0.31 4.81
CA ILE A 72 -6.35 -0.84 4.48
C ILE A 72 -5.14 -0.91 5.41
N LEU A 73 -4.44 0.23 5.62
CA LEU A 73 -3.28 0.30 6.50
C LEU A 73 -3.64 0.06 7.98
N GLU A 74 -4.76 0.62 8.43
CA GLU A 74 -5.27 0.42 9.78
C GLU A 74 -5.50 -1.06 10.07
N GLU A 75 -6.18 -1.77 9.17
CA GLU A 75 -6.48 -3.19 9.34
C GLU A 75 -5.23 -4.08 9.29
N VAL A 76 -4.29 -3.81 8.39
CA VAL A 76 -3.00 -4.53 8.37
C VAL A 76 -2.27 -4.37 9.70
N ASN A 77 -2.23 -3.16 10.26
CA ASN A 77 -1.62 -2.92 11.58
C ASN A 77 -2.40 -3.63 12.70
N ALA A 78 -3.73 -3.53 12.69
CA ALA A 78 -4.59 -4.16 13.70
C ALA A 78 -4.43 -5.69 13.76
N CYS A 79 -4.15 -6.32 12.61
CA CYS A 79 -3.88 -7.75 12.49
C CYS A 79 -2.43 -8.14 12.86
N GLY A 80 -1.58 -7.18 13.23
CA GLY A 80 -0.17 -7.43 13.56
C GLY A 80 0.75 -7.61 12.35
N GLY A 81 0.29 -7.26 11.15
CA GLY A 81 1.06 -7.32 9.92
C GLY A 81 2.08 -6.20 9.79
N ASN A 82 3.09 -6.41 8.96
CA ASN A 82 4.07 -5.39 8.62
C ASN A 82 3.49 -4.41 7.58
N SER A 83 2.88 -3.33 8.07
CA SER A 83 2.29 -2.29 7.22
C SER A 83 3.32 -1.49 6.40
N GLY A 84 4.60 -1.53 6.76
CA GLY A 84 5.66 -0.83 6.02
C GLY A 84 5.74 -1.25 4.56
N THR A 85 5.48 -2.52 4.27
CA THR A 85 5.47 -3.06 2.90
C THR A 85 4.28 -2.57 2.06
N VAL A 86 3.19 -2.19 2.70
CA VAL A 86 1.97 -1.63 2.08
C VAL A 86 2.09 -0.10 1.98
N HIS A 87 2.42 0.55 3.09
CA HIS A 87 2.57 2.00 3.16
C HIS A 87 3.64 2.52 2.21
N GLY A 88 4.80 1.85 2.13
CA GLY A 88 5.88 2.23 1.23
C GLY A 88 5.43 2.37 -0.22
N GLN A 89 4.61 1.45 -0.72
CA GLN A 89 4.05 1.56 -2.06
C GLN A 89 2.99 2.66 -2.17
N MET A 90 2.14 2.82 -1.17
CA MET A 90 1.05 3.80 -1.21
C MET A 90 1.55 5.23 -1.30
N TYR A 91 2.53 5.65 -0.50
CA TYR A 91 3.01 7.05 -0.57
C TYR A 91 3.81 7.32 -1.84
N ASN A 92 4.61 6.36 -2.33
CA ASN A 92 5.33 6.51 -3.60
C ASN A 92 4.36 6.58 -4.77
N MET A 93 3.36 5.71 -4.80
CA MET A 93 2.31 5.69 -5.81
C MET A 93 1.49 6.98 -5.81
N PHE A 94 1.11 7.48 -4.63
CA PHE A 94 0.40 8.75 -4.49
C PHE A 94 1.20 9.93 -5.05
N THR A 95 2.51 9.95 -4.80
CA THR A 95 3.41 10.96 -5.36
C THR A 95 3.45 10.90 -6.89
N LEU A 96 3.54 9.68 -7.44
CA LEU A 96 3.51 9.46 -8.88
C LEU A 96 2.17 9.88 -9.51
N LEU A 97 1.05 9.54 -8.88
CA LEU A 97 -0.29 9.93 -9.32
C LEU A 97 -0.45 11.44 -9.35
N ARG A 98 0.07 12.14 -8.36
CA ARG A 98 -0.10 13.58 -8.20
C ARG A 98 0.87 14.41 -9.05
N HIS A 99 2.11 13.97 -9.18
CA HIS A 99 3.20 14.75 -9.76
C HIS A 99 3.89 14.11 -10.97
N GLY A 100 3.63 12.84 -11.22
CA GLY A 100 4.21 12.14 -12.38
C GLY A 100 3.68 12.69 -13.72
N SER A 101 4.54 12.69 -14.73
CA SER A 101 4.11 12.94 -16.10
C SER A 101 3.22 11.80 -16.61
N GLU A 102 2.42 12.05 -17.64
CA GLU A 102 1.58 11.02 -18.25
C GLU A 102 2.40 9.82 -18.75
N ALA A 103 3.60 10.07 -19.28
CA ALA A 103 4.52 9.01 -19.70
C ALA A 103 4.97 8.14 -18.50
N GLN A 104 5.29 8.75 -17.36
CA GLN A 104 5.64 8.04 -16.13
C GLN A 104 4.46 7.24 -15.59
N LYS A 105 3.28 7.83 -15.52
CA LYS A 105 2.07 7.14 -15.06
C LYS A 105 1.78 5.91 -15.92
N ARG A 106 1.76 6.04 -17.24
CA ARG A 106 1.54 4.94 -18.20
C ARG A 106 2.59 3.84 -18.11
N PHE A 107 3.82 4.18 -17.76
CA PHE A 107 4.90 3.20 -17.63
C PHE A 107 4.87 2.47 -16.30
N TYR A 108 4.69 3.20 -15.17
CA TYR A 108 4.84 2.63 -13.84
C TYR A 108 3.55 2.07 -13.26
N LEU A 109 2.39 2.76 -13.42
CA LEU A 109 1.17 2.38 -12.70
C LEU A 109 0.66 0.98 -13.03
N PRO A 110 0.62 0.52 -14.31
CA PRO A 110 0.20 -0.84 -14.61
C PRO A 110 1.12 -1.91 -14.00
N LYS A 111 2.42 -1.64 -13.95
CA LYS A 111 3.40 -2.54 -13.37
C LYS A 111 3.33 -2.60 -11.85
N LEU A 112 2.97 -1.48 -11.21
CA LEU A 112 2.69 -1.44 -9.77
C LEU A 112 1.39 -2.17 -9.45
N ALA A 113 0.36 -2.01 -10.28
CA ALA A 113 -0.92 -2.70 -10.11
C ALA A 113 -0.78 -4.22 -10.23
N SER A 114 0.00 -4.70 -11.20
CA SER A 114 0.26 -6.13 -11.41
C SER A 114 1.27 -6.74 -10.41
N GLY A 115 2.02 -5.92 -9.69
CA GLY A 115 3.12 -6.37 -8.83
C GLY A 115 4.42 -6.71 -9.56
N GLU A 116 4.53 -6.41 -10.86
CA GLU A 116 5.79 -6.53 -11.62
C GLU A 116 6.87 -5.59 -11.07
N LEU A 117 6.45 -4.41 -10.62
CA LEU A 117 7.31 -3.43 -9.94
C LEU A 117 6.74 -3.09 -8.56
N ARG A 118 7.65 -2.71 -7.66
CA ARG A 118 7.32 -2.16 -6.35
C ARG A 118 8.15 -0.93 -6.07
N LEU A 119 7.52 0.11 -5.53
CA LEU A 119 8.18 1.31 -5.05
C LEU A 119 8.09 1.30 -3.53
N GLN A 120 9.21 1.03 -2.85
CA GLN A 120 9.26 0.85 -1.40
C GLN A 120 10.03 1.96 -0.67
N SER A 121 10.72 2.81 -1.39
CA SER A 121 11.57 3.86 -0.82
C SER A 121 11.38 5.18 -1.53
N MET A 122 11.49 6.28 -0.78
CA MET A 122 11.47 7.64 -1.29
C MET A 122 12.72 8.38 -0.79
N GLY A 123 13.48 8.97 -1.70
CA GLY A 123 14.55 9.90 -1.36
C GLY A 123 13.96 11.28 -1.08
N VAL A 124 13.83 11.63 0.20
CA VAL A 124 13.19 12.91 0.61
C VAL A 124 14.21 14.00 0.85
N THR A 125 15.33 13.67 1.47
CA THR A 125 16.39 14.63 1.80
C THR A 125 17.19 15.00 0.56
N GLU A 126 17.34 16.30 0.33
CA GLU A 126 18.15 16.86 -0.77
C GLU A 126 19.42 17.52 -0.21
N PRO A 127 20.43 17.79 -1.06
CA PRO A 127 21.69 18.38 -0.61
C PRO A 127 21.54 19.71 0.14
N SER A 128 20.50 20.49 -0.19
CA SER A 128 20.22 21.79 0.38
C SER A 128 19.17 21.80 1.50
N THR A 129 18.42 20.72 1.65
CA THR A 129 17.30 20.63 2.63
C THR A 129 17.28 19.28 3.32
N GLY A 130 17.11 19.28 4.62
CA GLY A 130 16.91 18.09 5.44
C GLY A 130 15.53 18.09 6.08
N THR A 131 15.46 18.53 7.34
CA THR A 131 14.20 18.54 8.12
C THR A 131 13.13 19.47 7.53
N ASP A 132 13.53 20.61 6.95
CA ASP A 132 12.64 21.52 6.25
C ASP A 132 12.50 21.09 4.77
N THR A 133 11.61 20.17 4.51
CA THR A 133 11.37 19.60 3.18
C THR A 133 10.48 20.45 2.27
N THR A 134 10.05 21.62 2.75
CA THR A 134 9.15 22.54 2.03
C THR A 134 9.85 23.73 1.39
N ARG A 135 11.16 23.83 1.53
CA ARG A 135 11.99 24.87 0.93
C ARG A 135 12.49 24.49 -0.44
#